data_ef707e55d1cc912052d8e1b5dc7d7095
#
_entry.id   ef707e55d1cc912052d8e1b5dc7d7095
#
_cell.length_a   1.000
_cell.length_b   1.000
_cell.length_c   1.000
_cell.angle_alpha   90.00
_cell.angle_beta   90.00
_cell.angle_gamma   90.00
#
_symmetry.space_group_name_H-M   'P 1'
#
loop_
_entity.id
_entity.type
_entity.pdbx_description
1 polymer ?
#
loop_
_entity_poly.entity_id
_entity_poly.type
_entity_poly.pdbx_seq_one_letter_code
_entity_poly.pdbx_strand_id
1 'polypeptide(L)'
;MEFLWWRECPSWERALDMLREQMDAVGLDPDSIESREIDTEEAAEREEFVGSPTIRIDGRDVQPPRKENLAGLVCRVYRRRDGRSSPLPDANEVREVLRAAAAR
;
A
#
# COMPACT_ATOMS: atom_id res chain seq x y z
N MET A 1 -10.35 -2.39 -1.92
CA MET A 1 -8.99 -2.68 -1.39
C MET A 1 -8.03 -2.90 -2.54
N GLU A 2 -7.10 -1.99 -2.73
CA GLU A 2 -6.17 -2.05 -3.85
C GLU A 2 -4.75 -2.19 -3.37
N PHE A 3 -3.99 -3.07 -4.04
CA PHE A 3 -2.57 -3.25 -3.81
C PHE A 3 -1.86 -3.03 -5.14
N LEU A 4 -1.14 -1.92 -5.27
CA LEU A 4 -0.42 -1.56 -6.49
C LEU A 4 1.06 -1.81 -6.27
N TRP A 5 1.70 -2.50 -7.20
CA TRP A 5 3.08 -2.94 -7.01
C TRP A 5 3.87 -2.94 -8.32
N TRP A 6 5.18 -2.83 -8.18
CA TRP A 6 6.15 -2.88 -9.27
C TRP A 6 7.05 -4.09 -9.05
N ARG A 7 7.19 -4.93 -10.08
CA ARG A 7 7.86 -6.23 -9.94
C ARG A 7 9.31 -6.14 -9.48
N GLU A 8 10.02 -5.05 -9.78
CA GLU A 8 11.41 -4.87 -9.39
C GLU A 8 11.59 -4.35 -7.97
N CYS A 9 10.51 -4.05 -7.29
CA CYS A 9 10.56 -3.69 -5.88
C CYS A 9 10.71 -4.96 -5.03
N PRO A 10 11.78 -5.11 -4.25
CA PRO A 10 11.99 -6.35 -3.50
C PRO A 10 11.03 -6.55 -2.32
N SER A 11 10.28 -5.54 -1.96
CA SER A 11 9.43 -5.56 -0.77
C SER A 11 7.96 -5.86 -1.03
N TRP A 12 7.53 -5.95 -2.30
CA TRP A 12 6.09 -6.02 -2.59
C TRP A 12 5.44 -7.30 -2.07
N GLU A 13 6.14 -8.44 -2.14
CA GLU A 13 5.57 -9.70 -1.66
C GLU A 13 5.37 -9.69 -0.14
N ARG A 14 6.35 -9.18 0.59
CA ARG A 14 6.25 -9.04 2.04
C ARG A 14 5.13 -8.09 2.44
N ALA A 15 4.96 -7.01 1.69
CA ALA A 15 3.88 -6.06 1.93
C ALA A 15 2.51 -6.69 1.69
N LEU A 16 2.37 -7.49 0.64
CA LEU A 16 1.12 -8.19 0.36
C LEU A 16 0.80 -9.20 1.46
N ASP A 17 1.79 -9.96 1.91
CA ASP A 17 1.61 -10.91 3.01
C ASP A 17 1.16 -10.19 4.29
N MET A 18 1.80 -9.07 4.61
CA MET A 18 1.42 -8.27 5.77
C MET A 18 -0.01 -7.76 5.65
N LEU A 19 -0.40 -7.26 4.49
CA LEU A 19 -1.77 -6.77 4.26
C LEU A 19 -2.78 -7.89 4.47
N ARG A 20 -2.52 -9.07 3.92
CA ARG A 20 -3.40 -10.23 4.10
C ARG A 20 -3.55 -10.62 5.57
N GLU A 21 -2.43 -10.62 6.31
CA GLU A 21 -2.45 -10.91 7.74
C GLU A 21 -3.31 -9.92 8.51
N GLN A 22 -3.18 -8.63 8.21
CA GLN A 22 -3.95 -7.62 8.90
C GLN A 22 -5.43 -7.68 8.53
N MET A 23 -5.75 -7.98 7.28
CA MET A 23 -7.13 -8.17 6.86
C MET A 23 -7.79 -9.35 7.60
N ASP A 24 -7.08 -10.45 7.68
CA ASP A 24 -7.56 -11.62 8.41
C ASP A 24 -7.81 -11.29 9.88
N ALA A 25 -6.89 -10.55 10.49
CA ALA A 25 -6.99 -10.14 11.91
C ALA A 25 -8.22 -9.28 12.21
N VAL A 26 -8.72 -8.53 11.23
CA VAL A 26 -9.90 -7.67 11.41
C VAL A 26 -11.17 -8.26 10.78
N GLY A 27 -11.12 -9.50 10.32
CA GLY A 27 -12.29 -10.19 9.78
C GLY A 27 -12.64 -9.86 8.34
N LEU A 28 -11.69 -9.29 7.58
CA LEU A 28 -11.88 -9.05 6.15
C LEU A 28 -11.30 -10.22 5.34
N ASP A 29 -11.89 -10.47 4.17
CA ASP A 29 -11.46 -11.55 3.29
C ASP A 29 -10.14 -11.18 2.60
N PRO A 30 -9.02 -11.88 2.90
CA PRO A 30 -7.74 -11.58 2.25
C PRO A 30 -7.76 -11.78 0.73
N ASP A 31 -8.69 -12.56 0.21
CA ASP A 31 -8.80 -12.80 -1.22
C ASP A 31 -9.55 -11.67 -1.96
N SER A 32 -10.08 -10.69 -1.24
CA SER A 32 -10.78 -9.55 -1.83
C SER A 32 -9.85 -8.45 -2.32
N ILE A 33 -8.55 -8.61 -2.17
CA ILE A 33 -7.56 -7.61 -2.59
C ILE A 33 -7.50 -7.55 -4.11
N GLU A 34 -7.63 -6.34 -4.67
CA GLU A 34 -7.34 -6.09 -6.07
C GLU A 34 -5.86 -5.77 -6.21
N SER A 35 -5.10 -6.76 -6.70
CA SER A 35 -3.66 -6.62 -6.89
C SER A 35 -3.39 -6.24 -8.35
N ARG A 36 -2.70 -5.13 -8.56
CA ARG A 36 -2.35 -4.66 -9.90
C ARG A 36 -0.88 -4.32 -10.00
N GLU A 37 -0.23 -4.89 -11.01
CA GLU A 37 1.15 -4.54 -11.34
C GLU A 37 1.19 -3.22 -12.11
N ILE A 38 2.06 -2.32 -11.69
CA ILE A 38 2.34 -1.08 -12.42
C ILE A 38 3.65 -1.30 -13.14
N ASP A 39 3.62 -1.36 -14.46
CA ASP A 39 4.76 -1.80 -15.26
C ASP A 39 5.30 -0.74 -16.23
N THR A 40 4.65 0.42 -16.33
CA THR A 40 5.11 1.51 -17.19
C THR A 40 5.01 2.85 -16.45
N GLU A 41 5.82 3.82 -16.89
CA GLU A 41 5.77 5.17 -16.34
C GLU A 41 4.40 5.83 -16.62
N GLU A 42 3.81 5.56 -17.80
CA GLU A 42 2.49 6.09 -18.12
C GLU A 42 1.40 5.53 -17.18
N ALA A 43 1.49 4.24 -16.86
CA ALA A 43 0.57 3.64 -15.89
C ALA A 43 0.76 4.23 -14.51
N ALA A 44 2.00 4.48 -14.09
CA ALA A 44 2.29 5.09 -12.81
C ALA A 44 1.68 6.49 -12.72
N GLU A 45 1.80 7.30 -13.77
CA GLU A 45 1.20 8.63 -13.81
C GLU A 45 -0.32 8.57 -13.78
N ARG A 46 -0.91 7.69 -14.57
CA ARG A 46 -2.37 7.54 -14.65
C ARG A 46 -2.98 7.14 -13.31
N GLU A 47 -2.29 6.26 -12.57
CA GLU A 47 -2.74 5.77 -11.27
C GLU A 47 -2.28 6.65 -10.11
N GLU A 48 -1.51 7.68 -10.36
CA GLU A 48 -0.88 8.51 -9.32
C GLU A 48 -0.03 7.65 -8.37
N PHE A 49 0.67 6.68 -8.94
CA PHE A 49 1.47 5.70 -8.20
C PHE A 49 2.82 6.30 -7.83
N VAL A 50 3.01 6.55 -6.54
CA VAL A 50 4.23 7.20 -6.03
C VAL A 50 5.29 6.21 -5.55
N GLY A 51 5.10 4.94 -5.83
CA GLY A 51 6.08 3.90 -5.53
C GLY A 51 5.46 2.62 -5.03
N SER A 52 6.21 1.54 -5.13
CA SER A 52 5.79 0.21 -4.72
C SER A 52 6.27 -0.09 -3.29
N PRO A 53 5.45 -0.70 -2.44
CA PRO A 53 4.04 -1.00 -2.66
C PRO A 53 3.13 0.18 -2.29
N THR A 54 1.99 0.31 -2.96
CA THR A 54 0.96 1.28 -2.60
C THR A 54 -0.30 0.51 -2.19
N ILE A 55 -0.84 0.84 -1.03
CA ILE A 55 -2.05 0.21 -0.50
C ILE A 55 -3.13 1.28 -0.39
N ARG A 56 -4.26 1.07 -1.06
CA ARG A 56 -5.41 1.98 -1.01
C ARG A 56 -6.63 1.25 -0.46
N ILE A 57 -7.22 1.83 0.56
CA ILE A 57 -8.39 1.30 1.22
C ILE A 57 -9.52 2.30 1.01
N ASP A 58 -10.59 1.86 0.33
CA ASP A 58 -11.70 2.73 -0.09
C ASP A 58 -11.19 3.95 -0.89
N GLY A 59 -10.22 3.71 -1.76
CA GLY A 59 -9.65 4.75 -2.62
C GLY A 59 -8.64 5.67 -1.94
N ARG A 60 -8.33 5.43 -0.66
CA ARG A 60 -7.39 6.26 0.10
C ARG A 60 -6.12 5.50 0.41
N ASP A 61 -4.99 6.15 0.17
CA ASP A 61 -3.68 5.60 0.53
C ASP A 61 -3.57 5.44 2.05
N VAL A 62 -3.00 4.32 2.52
CA VAL A 62 -2.81 4.08 3.96
C VAL A 62 -1.87 5.09 4.61
N GLN A 63 -0.99 5.68 3.82
CA GLN A 63 -0.15 6.81 4.23
C GLN A 63 -0.12 7.80 3.08
N PRO A 64 -1.07 8.77 3.04
CA PRO A 64 -1.17 9.67 1.89
C PRO A 64 0.15 10.34 1.55
N PRO A 65 0.58 10.29 0.28
CA PRO A 65 1.83 10.92 -0.12
C PRO A 65 1.71 12.45 -0.06
N ARG A 66 2.87 13.10 0.08
CA ARG A 66 2.92 14.55 0.00
C ARG A 66 2.66 15.00 -1.43
N LYS A 67 2.17 16.22 -1.59
CA LYS A 67 1.88 16.79 -2.92
C LYS A 67 3.10 16.86 -3.82
N GLU A 68 4.28 17.03 -3.26
CA GLU A 68 5.53 17.09 -3.99
C GLU A 68 6.06 15.72 -4.44
N ASN A 69 5.45 14.63 -4.00
CA ASN A 69 5.84 13.30 -4.46
C ASN A 69 5.41 13.10 -5.91
N LEU A 70 6.35 12.65 -6.73
CA LEU A 70 6.10 12.40 -8.15
C LEU A 70 5.76 10.94 -8.37
N ALA A 71 4.82 10.69 -9.30
CA ALA A 71 4.52 9.34 -9.73
C ALA A 71 5.72 8.74 -10.48
N GLY A 72 5.95 7.44 -10.33
CA GLY A 72 7.01 6.76 -11.04
C GLY A 72 7.21 5.32 -10.58
N LEU A 73 8.00 4.58 -11.36
CA LEU A 73 8.38 3.21 -11.04
C LEU A 73 9.57 3.24 -10.09
N VAL A 74 9.27 3.33 -8.82
CA VAL A 74 10.27 3.41 -7.74
C VAL A 74 9.82 2.60 -6.55
N CYS A 75 10.75 2.33 -5.65
CA CYS A 75 10.41 1.75 -4.34
C CYS A 75 9.93 2.87 -3.44
N ARG A 76 8.82 2.62 -2.77
CA ARG A 76 8.25 3.60 -1.86
C ARG A 76 8.92 3.51 -0.48
N VAL A 77 9.05 4.66 0.16
CA VAL A 77 9.54 4.74 1.55
C VAL A 77 8.39 5.20 2.42
N TYR A 78 8.04 4.37 3.40
CA TYR A 78 7.02 4.69 4.40
C TYR A 78 7.69 5.19 5.67
N ARG A 79 6.95 5.99 6.43
CA ARG A 79 7.39 6.42 7.76
C ARG A 79 6.61 5.65 8.81
N ARG A 80 7.31 4.93 9.68
CA ARG A 80 6.71 4.21 10.77
C ARG A 80 6.37 5.16 11.92
N ARG A 81 5.55 4.68 12.87
CA ARG A 81 5.15 5.49 14.03
C ARG A 81 6.33 5.95 14.88
N ASP A 82 7.39 5.15 14.94
CA ASP A 82 8.61 5.49 15.66
C ASP A 82 9.50 6.50 14.92
N GLY A 83 9.06 6.96 13.74
CA GLY A 83 9.78 7.92 12.91
C GLY A 83 10.78 7.30 11.95
N ARG A 84 10.97 5.98 11.99
CA ARG A 84 11.92 5.30 11.10
C ARG A 84 11.33 5.14 9.70
N SER A 85 12.21 5.22 8.70
CA SER A 85 11.85 4.91 7.32
C SER A 85 11.80 3.39 7.12
N SER A 86 10.87 2.93 6.28
CA SER A 86 10.70 1.51 6.01
C SER A 86 10.17 1.30 4.59
N PRO A 87 10.56 0.21 3.91
CA PRO A 87 9.95 -0.12 2.63
C PRO A 87 8.50 -0.62 2.77
N LEU A 88 8.06 -0.90 3.99
CA LEU A 88 6.70 -1.37 4.29
C LEU A 88 6.01 -0.37 5.20
N PRO A 89 4.68 -0.18 5.04
CA PRO A 89 3.94 0.63 5.99
C PRO A 89 3.88 -0.06 7.36
N ASP A 90 3.61 0.72 8.40
CA ASP A 90 3.46 0.18 9.74
C ASP A 90 2.22 -0.72 9.81
N ALA A 91 2.40 -1.98 10.22
CA ALA A 91 1.32 -2.94 10.27
C ALA A 91 0.17 -2.50 11.20
N ASN A 92 0.49 -1.82 12.29
CA ASN A 92 -0.53 -1.33 13.21
C ASN A 92 -1.36 -0.21 12.60
N GLU A 93 -0.73 0.68 11.84
CA GLU A 93 -1.46 1.73 11.11
C GLU A 93 -2.36 1.13 10.05
N VAL A 94 -1.87 0.15 9.31
CA VAL A 94 -2.69 -0.55 8.31
C VAL A 94 -3.89 -1.20 8.98
N ARG A 95 -3.68 -1.88 10.11
CA ARG A 95 -4.77 -2.51 10.85
C ARG A 95 -5.83 -1.51 11.30
N GLU A 96 -5.42 -0.34 11.78
CA GLU A 96 -6.35 0.70 12.22
C GLU A 96 -7.20 1.22 11.07
N VAL A 97 -6.58 1.46 9.90
CA VAL A 97 -7.30 1.89 8.71
C VAL A 97 -8.29 0.82 8.25
N LEU A 98 -7.87 -0.45 8.28
CA LEU A 98 -8.75 -1.57 7.94
C LEU A 98 -9.93 -1.69 8.88
N ARG A 99 -9.72 -1.53 10.19
CA ARG A 99 -10.80 -1.57 11.17
C ARG A 99 -11.81 -0.45 10.94
N ALA A 100 -11.33 0.75 10.63
CA ALA A 100 -12.22 1.88 10.34
C ALA A 100 -13.04 1.61 9.07
N ALA A 101 -12.42 1.02 8.05
CA ALA A 101 -13.13 0.66 6.82
C ALA A 101 -14.17 -0.45 7.07
N ALA A 102 -13.82 -1.45 7.87
CA ALA A 102 -14.72 -2.56 8.18
C ALA A 102 -15.92 -2.13 9.02
N ALA A 103 -15.79 -1.05 9.78
CA ALA A 103 -16.85 -0.53 10.64
C ALA A 103 -17.87 0.34 9.90
N ARG A 104 -17.62 0.67 8.65
CA ARG A 104 -18.50 1.52 7.83
C ARG A 104 -19.62 0.75 7.17
#